data_1b7367b7cbfa16425b6d1dc853496156
#
_entry.id   1b7367b7cbfa16425b6d1dc853496156
#
_cell.length_a   1.000
_cell.length_b   1.000
_cell.length_c   1.000
_cell.angle_alpha   90.00
_cell.angle_beta   90.00
_cell.angle_gamma   90.00
#
_symmetry.space_group_name_H-M   'P 1'
#
loop_
_entity.id
_entity.type
_entity.pdbx_description
1 polymer ?
#
loop_
_entity_poly.entity_id
_entity_poly.type
_entity_poly.pdbx_seq_one_letter_code
_entity_poly.pdbx_strand_id
1 'polypeptide(L)'
;MRNDRYSAAPAPPPGTRCARRSSIGDDYWIEDAEGQRVYRVDGKALRLRHTLDLEDADGAKLCRVQTRVMHIRDTMDIDGPDGDRIARVHKALITPLRERWKVDVEAGPDMEIHGNIVDHEYEIEADDRKIAEISKKWFRVRDTYGVEISPDQDPVLILAVTIAIDSMVHPAR
;
A
#
# COMPACT_ATOMS: atom_id res chain seq x y z
N MET A 1 8.46 5.40 41.99
CA MET A 1 7.64 6.26 41.12
C MET A 1 7.82 5.76 39.67
N ARG A 2 6.92 4.93 39.21
CA ARG A 2 6.89 4.50 37.81
C ARG A 2 6.14 5.56 37.01
N ASN A 3 6.80 6.06 35.99
CA ASN A 3 6.24 7.09 35.08
C ASN A 3 5.39 6.38 34.02
N ASP A 4 4.15 6.07 34.34
CA ASP A 4 3.15 5.51 33.42
C ASP A 4 2.59 6.62 32.51
N ARG A 5 3.45 7.17 31.64
CA ARG A 5 3.01 8.05 30.55
C ARG A 5 3.11 7.35 29.19
N TYR A 6 2.75 6.10 29.12
CA TYR A 6 2.44 5.45 27.86
C TYR A 6 0.92 5.45 27.66
N SER A 7 0.39 6.58 27.20
CA SER A 7 -0.96 6.60 26.64
C SER A 7 -1.00 5.59 25.50
N ALA A 8 -1.87 4.59 25.59
CA ALA A 8 -2.05 3.62 24.52
C ALA A 8 -2.42 4.35 23.22
N ALA A 9 -1.81 3.97 22.11
CA ALA A 9 -2.25 4.47 20.81
C ALA A 9 -3.74 4.14 20.65
N PRO A 10 -4.53 5.02 20.01
CA PRO A 10 -5.93 4.69 19.72
C PRO A 10 -5.99 3.36 18.96
N ALA A 11 -6.96 2.53 19.30
CA ALA A 11 -7.18 1.29 18.56
C ALA A 11 -7.53 1.62 17.09
N PRO A 12 -7.02 0.86 16.13
CA PRO A 12 -7.37 1.07 14.73
C PRO A 12 -8.88 0.88 14.51
N PRO A 13 -9.48 1.65 13.59
CA PRO A 13 -10.91 1.53 13.29
C PRO A 13 -11.26 0.13 12.74
N PRO A 14 -12.55 -0.29 12.85
CA PRO A 14 -13.00 -1.57 12.33
C PRO A 14 -12.74 -1.71 10.83
N GLY A 15 -12.25 -2.87 10.40
CA GLY A 15 -11.90 -3.13 9.00
C GLY A 15 -10.48 -2.74 8.60
N THR A 16 -9.71 -2.16 9.54
CA THR A 16 -8.31 -1.79 9.30
C THR A 16 -7.44 -3.02 9.10
N ARG A 17 -6.64 -2.99 8.04
CA ARG A 17 -5.58 -3.96 7.80
C ARG A 17 -4.23 -3.29 8.07
N CYS A 18 -3.33 -4.03 8.69
CA CYS A 18 -2.02 -3.50 9.06
C CYS A 18 -0.95 -4.08 8.14
N ALA A 19 -0.13 -3.22 7.58
CA ALA A 19 1.07 -3.65 6.89
C ALA A 19 2.28 -3.50 7.82
N ARG A 20 3.00 -4.59 8.08
CA ARG A 20 4.23 -4.58 8.86
C ARG A 20 5.39 -5.00 7.99
N ARG A 21 6.39 -4.13 7.86
CA ARG A 21 7.63 -4.44 7.16
C ARG A 21 8.53 -5.31 8.04
N SER A 22 8.96 -6.47 7.53
CA SER A 22 10.01 -7.27 8.18
C SER A 22 11.39 -6.68 7.89
N SER A 23 12.33 -6.80 8.81
CA SER A 23 13.69 -6.25 8.69
C SER A 23 14.60 -7.02 7.74
N ILE A 24 14.12 -8.02 7.02
CA ILE A 24 14.91 -8.85 6.12
C ILE A 24 14.29 -8.80 4.70
N GLY A 25 14.83 -7.93 3.85
CA GLY A 25 14.39 -7.75 2.48
C GLY A 25 13.06 -6.98 2.36
N ASP A 26 12.43 -7.11 1.18
CA ASP A 26 11.14 -6.49 0.89
C ASP A 26 9.94 -7.35 1.31
N ASP A 27 10.18 -8.44 2.05
CA ASP A 27 9.15 -9.37 2.51
C ASP A 27 8.49 -8.87 3.79
N TYR A 28 7.16 -8.85 3.82
CA TYR A 28 6.41 -8.53 5.03
C TYR A 28 5.00 -9.13 5.03
N TRP A 29 4.40 -9.18 6.22
CA TRP A 29 3.05 -9.65 6.40
C TRP A 29 2.07 -8.50 6.57
N ILE A 30 0.87 -8.68 6.04
CA ILE A 30 -0.29 -7.82 6.27
C ILE A 30 -1.22 -8.58 7.20
N GLU A 31 -1.55 -7.94 8.34
CA GLU A 31 -2.38 -8.50 9.39
C GLU A 31 -3.76 -7.81 9.38
N ASP A 32 -4.81 -8.54 9.74
CA ASP A 32 -6.14 -7.96 9.96
C ASP A 32 -6.25 -7.24 11.30
N ALA A 33 -7.46 -6.77 11.64
CA ALA A 33 -7.70 -6.04 12.88
C ALA A 33 -7.48 -6.90 14.14
N GLU A 34 -7.57 -8.22 14.01
CA GLU A 34 -7.34 -9.22 15.06
C GLU A 34 -5.87 -9.64 15.18
N GLY A 35 -4.99 -9.11 14.31
CA GLY A 35 -3.56 -9.43 14.27
C GLY A 35 -3.25 -10.76 13.57
N GLN A 36 -4.18 -11.30 12.80
CA GLN A 36 -3.95 -12.51 12.02
C GLN A 36 -3.31 -12.15 10.67
N ARG A 37 -2.32 -12.92 10.26
CA ARG A 37 -1.65 -12.76 8.97
C ARG A 37 -2.60 -13.20 7.85
N VAL A 38 -3.03 -12.25 7.03
CA VAL A 38 -3.99 -12.50 5.93
C VAL A 38 -3.34 -12.42 4.56
N TYR A 39 -2.29 -11.61 4.40
CA TYR A 39 -1.53 -11.51 3.15
C TYR A 39 -0.04 -11.44 3.42
N ARG A 40 0.73 -11.85 2.42
CA ARG A 40 2.19 -11.70 2.39
C ARG A 40 2.60 -10.89 1.17
N VAL A 41 3.55 -10.00 1.35
CA VAL A 41 4.27 -9.37 0.26
C VAL A 41 5.62 -10.06 0.12
N ASP A 42 5.88 -10.65 -1.06
CA ASP A 42 7.13 -11.32 -1.40
C ASP A 42 7.93 -10.43 -2.36
N GLY A 43 9.02 -9.86 -1.85
CA GLY A 43 9.94 -9.01 -2.60
C GLY A 43 11.00 -9.83 -3.32
N LYS A 44 10.92 -9.91 -4.63
CA LYS A 44 11.91 -10.66 -5.44
C LYS A 44 13.16 -9.83 -5.71
N ALA A 45 14.04 -9.77 -4.73
CA ALA A 45 15.27 -8.97 -4.73
C ALA A 45 16.26 -9.27 -5.87
N LEU A 46 16.14 -10.39 -6.58
CA LEU A 46 17.08 -10.83 -7.62
C LEU A 46 16.63 -10.52 -9.05
N ARG A 47 15.57 -9.75 -9.26
CA ARG A 47 15.10 -9.39 -10.61
C ARG A 47 15.63 -8.02 -11.03
N LEU A 48 15.91 -7.87 -12.33
CA LEU A 48 16.28 -6.60 -12.98
C LEU A 48 15.21 -5.50 -12.86
N ARG A 49 14.02 -5.85 -12.38
CA ARG A 49 12.89 -4.97 -12.10
C ARG A 49 12.46 -5.14 -10.66
N HIS A 50 12.20 -4.06 -9.99
CA HIS A 50 11.58 -4.12 -8.68
C HIS A 50 10.18 -4.73 -8.83
N THR A 51 9.99 -5.93 -8.29
CA THR A 51 8.78 -6.72 -8.41
C THR A 51 8.39 -7.24 -7.03
N LEU A 52 7.14 -7.00 -6.65
CA LEU A 52 6.55 -7.46 -5.40
C LEU A 52 5.32 -8.29 -5.75
N ASP A 53 5.24 -9.50 -5.22
CA ASP A 53 4.04 -10.33 -5.34
C ASP A 53 3.23 -10.23 -4.04
N LEU A 54 1.95 -9.92 -4.15
CA LEU A 54 0.99 -10.00 -3.05
C LEU A 54 0.35 -11.38 -3.08
N GLU A 55 0.50 -12.11 -2.00
CA GLU A 55 0.04 -13.49 -1.83
C GLU A 55 -0.97 -13.55 -0.68
N ASP A 56 -1.86 -14.54 -0.70
CA ASP A 56 -2.70 -14.86 0.46
C ASP A 56 -1.89 -15.64 1.53
N ALA A 57 -2.57 -16.02 2.61
CA ALA A 57 -1.94 -16.77 3.71
C ALA A 57 -1.45 -18.16 3.30
N ASP A 58 -2.02 -18.74 2.26
CA ASP A 58 -1.68 -20.06 1.72
C ASP A 58 -0.58 -19.98 0.65
N GLY A 59 -0.12 -18.78 0.30
CA GLY A 59 0.92 -18.52 -0.69
C GLY A 59 0.41 -18.46 -2.13
N ALA A 60 -0.89 -18.37 -2.35
CA ALA A 60 -1.43 -18.15 -3.69
C ALA A 60 -1.25 -16.69 -4.09
N LYS A 61 -0.69 -16.46 -5.28
CA LYS A 61 -0.47 -15.11 -5.79
C LYS A 61 -1.79 -14.45 -6.18
N LEU A 62 -2.06 -13.29 -5.59
CA LEU A 62 -3.25 -12.48 -5.83
C LEU A 62 -3.00 -11.40 -6.88
N CYS A 63 -1.86 -10.72 -6.80
CA CYS A 63 -1.43 -9.75 -7.79
C CYS A 63 0.07 -9.54 -7.76
N ARG A 64 0.58 -8.81 -8.75
CA ARG A 64 1.98 -8.42 -8.88
C ARG A 64 2.10 -6.93 -9.07
N VAL A 65 2.97 -6.31 -8.30
CA VAL A 65 3.33 -4.89 -8.41
C VAL A 65 4.73 -4.82 -9.01
N GLN A 66 4.90 -4.12 -10.13
CA GLN A 66 6.19 -4.05 -10.82
C GLN A 66 6.50 -2.70 -11.44
N THR A 67 7.77 -2.30 -11.40
CA THR A 67 8.25 -1.08 -12.06
C THR A 67 8.27 -1.27 -13.58
N ARG A 68 7.80 -0.28 -14.31
CA ARG A 68 7.85 -0.27 -15.78
C ARG A 68 9.15 0.38 -16.27
N VAL A 69 9.97 -0.39 -16.99
CA VAL A 69 11.33 0.03 -17.41
C VAL A 69 11.35 1.12 -18.48
N MET A 70 10.26 1.34 -19.21
CA MET A 70 10.23 2.24 -20.38
C MET A 70 9.61 3.61 -20.13
N HIS A 71 9.22 3.95 -18.90
CA HIS A 71 8.67 5.26 -18.57
C HIS A 71 9.58 6.00 -17.61
N ILE A 72 9.92 7.22 -17.97
CA ILE A 72 10.69 8.14 -17.18
C ILE A 72 9.86 8.47 -15.92
N ARG A 73 10.25 7.86 -14.79
CA ARG A 73 9.87 8.18 -13.40
C ARG A 73 8.49 7.71 -12.91
N ASP A 74 8.56 7.06 -11.76
CA ASP A 74 7.49 6.91 -10.78
C ASP A 74 6.17 6.32 -11.33
N THR A 75 6.28 5.19 -12.04
CA THR A 75 5.12 4.44 -12.52
C THR A 75 5.29 2.96 -12.19
N MET A 76 4.27 2.36 -11.56
CA MET A 76 4.19 0.93 -11.32
C MET A 76 2.91 0.35 -11.88
N ASP A 77 3.02 -0.79 -12.56
CA ASP A 77 1.87 -1.57 -13.00
C ASP A 77 1.50 -2.59 -11.92
N ILE A 78 0.20 -2.82 -11.77
CA ILE A 78 -0.38 -3.86 -10.94
C ILE A 78 -1.03 -4.86 -11.89
N ASP A 79 -0.51 -6.09 -11.90
CA ASP A 79 -1.01 -7.17 -12.71
C ASP A 79 -1.78 -8.17 -11.84
N GLY A 80 -2.89 -8.66 -12.35
CA GLY A 80 -3.67 -9.72 -11.71
C GLY A 80 -2.93 -11.08 -11.71
N PRO A 81 -3.57 -12.13 -11.15
CA PRO A 81 -2.97 -13.46 -11.06
C PRO A 81 -2.68 -14.08 -12.43
N ASP A 82 -3.46 -13.73 -13.44
CA ASP A 82 -3.30 -14.19 -14.83
C ASP A 82 -2.22 -13.43 -15.60
N GLY A 83 -1.70 -12.34 -15.04
CA GLY A 83 -0.67 -11.50 -15.63
C GLY A 83 -1.19 -10.32 -16.46
N ASP A 84 -2.51 -10.17 -16.56
CA ASP A 84 -3.13 -9.01 -17.18
C ASP A 84 -3.06 -7.81 -16.23
N ARG A 85 -2.76 -6.62 -16.78
CA ARG A 85 -2.72 -5.42 -15.97
C ARG A 85 -4.12 -5.06 -15.50
N ILE A 86 -4.28 -4.84 -14.19
CA ILE A 86 -5.54 -4.42 -13.55
C ILE A 86 -5.52 -2.96 -13.15
N ALA A 87 -4.34 -2.39 -12.89
CA ALA A 87 -4.21 -0.97 -12.58
C ALA A 87 -2.78 -0.46 -12.85
N ARG A 88 -2.64 0.87 -12.90
CA ARG A 88 -1.37 1.58 -13.00
C ARG A 88 -1.33 2.73 -12.03
N VAL A 89 -0.32 2.74 -11.18
CA VAL A 89 -0.04 3.82 -10.23
C VAL A 89 1.02 4.75 -10.82
N HIS A 90 0.75 6.04 -10.86
CA HIS A 90 1.72 7.02 -11.35
C HIS A 90 1.61 8.35 -10.63
N LYS A 91 2.73 9.08 -10.60
CA LYS A 91 2.79 10.42 -10.04
C LYS A 91 2.24 11.43 -11.05
N ALA A 92 1.20 12.18 -10.67
CA ALA A 92 0.66 13.23 -11.51
C ALA A 92 1.56 14.46 -11.48
N LEU A 93 1.94 14.96 -12.67
CA LEU A 93 2.72 16.18 -12.83
C LEU A 93 1.83 17.40 -12.63
N ILE A 94 1.57 17.83 -11.39
CA ILE A 94 0.84 19.07 -11.13
C ILE A 94 1.50 19.82 -9.99
N THR A 95 2.40 20.74 -10.34
CA THR A 95 3.07 21.74 -9.47
C THR A 95 4.07 21.24 -8.43
N PRO A 96 5.17 22.00 -8.17
CA PRO A 96 6.24 21.61 -7.24
C PRO A 96 5.84 21.49 -5.78
N LEU A 97 4.61 21.89 -5.41
CA LEU A 97 4.18 22.01 -4.02
C LEU A 97 3.10 21.00 -3.56
N ARG A 98 2.52 20.21 -4.47
CA ARG A 98 1.54 19.16 -4.12
C ARG A 98 1.77 17.94 -4.99
N GLU A 99 2.35 16.92 -4.42
CA GLU A 99 2.43 15.60 -5.05
C GLU A 99 1.02 15.01 -5.07
N ARG A 100 0.51 14.77 -6.26
CA ARG A 100 -0.71 14.00 -6.47
C ARG A 100 -0.34 12.69 -7.13
N TRP A 101 -0.93 11.64 -6.67
CA TRP A 101 -0.80 10.33 -7.25
C TRP A 101 -2.13 9.90 -7.84
N LYS A 102 -2.07 9.22 -8.96
CA LYS A 102 -3.24 8.70 -9.66
C LYS A 102 -3.10 7.22 -9.91
N VAL A 103 -4.23 6.55 -9.95
CA VAL A 103 -4.33 5.14 -10.32
C VAL A 103 -5.32 5.00 -11.45
N ASP A 104 -4.82 4.62 -12.61
CA ASP A 104 -5.67 4.25 -13.74
C ASP A 104 -6.12 2.80 -13.51
N VAL A 105 -7.40 2.54 -13.41
CA VAL A 105 -7.99 1.22 -13.14
C VAL A 105 -8.64 0.68 -14.41
N GLU A 106 -8.26 -0.53 -14.86
CA GLU A 106 -8.76 -1.10 -16.13
C GLU A 106 -10.26 -1.43 -16.08
N ALA A 107 -10.77 -1.86 -14.91
CA ALA A 107 -12.17 -2.23 -14.72
C ALA A 107 -12.75 -1.58 -13.47
N GLY A 108 -12.97 -0.27 -13.53
CA GLY A 108 -13.52 0.49 -12.40
C GLY A 108 -13.20 1.97 -12.51
N PRO A 109 -13.60 2.77 -11.52
CA PRO A 109 -13.24 4.18 -11.46
C PRO A 109 -11.75 4.35 -11.17
N ASP A 110 -11.13 5.36 -11.79
CA ASP A 110 -9.78 5.78 -11.46
C ASP A 110 -9.73 6.31 -10.03
N MET A 111 -8.54 6.22 -9.42
CA MET A 111 -8.36 6.68 -8.05
C MET A 111 -7.41 7.87 -8.00
N GLU A 112 -7.64 8.75 -7.04
CA GLU A 112 -6.73 9.84 -6.69
C GLU A 112 -6.24 9.68 -5.25
N ILE A 113 -4.97 10.03 -5.02
CA ILE A 113 -4.35 9.89 -3.71
C ILE A 113 -3.95 11.27 -3.21
N HIS A 114 -4.41 11.62 -2.00
CA HIS A 114 -4.26 12.91 -1.37
C HIS A 114 -3.67 12.78 0.03
N GLY A 115 -2.71 13.63 0.37
CA GLY A 115 -2.14 13.70 1.71
C GLY A 115 -0.62 13.66 1.74
N ASN A 116 -0.08 13.35 2.92
CA ASN A 116 1.36 13.22 3.13
C ASN A 116 1.81 11.77 2.94
N ILE A 117 2.18 11.45 1.72
CA ILE A 117 2.54 10.09 1.32
C ILE A 117 3.84 9.64 1.98
N VAL A 118 4.82 10.56 2.13
CA VAL A 118 6.12 10.26 2.74
C VAL A 118 5.97 9.79 4.19
N ASP A 119 5.02 10.36 4.91
CA ASP A 119 4.75 9.98 6.30
C ASP A 119 3.65 8.93 6.46
N HIS A 120 3.17 8.32 5.38
CA HIS A 120 2.05 7.38 5.38
C HIS A 120 0.78 7.96 6.05
N GLU A 121 0.43 9.21 5.70
CA GLU A 121 -0.76 9.90 6.17
C GLU A 121 -1.50 10.41 4.94
N TYR A 122 -2.28 9.55 4.29
CA TYR A 122 -2.97 9.88 3.04
C TYR A 122 -4.27 9.09 2.87
N GLU A 123 -5.09 9.58 1.98
CA GLU A 123 -6.39 9.00 1.59
C GLU A 123 -6.37 8.60 0.12
N ILE A 124 -7.13 7.56 -0.20
CA ILE A 124 -7.42 7.13 -1.57
C ILE A 124 -8.89 7.43 -1.84
N GLU A 125 -9.16 8.15 -2.91
CA GLU A 125 -10.49 8.55 -3.35
C GLU A 125 -10.81 7.96 -4.72
N ALA A 126 -12.07 7.60 -4.94
CA ALA A 126 -12.64 7.26 -6.24
C ALA A 126 -14.05 7.84 -6.32
N ASP A 127 -14.44 8.41 -7.47
CA ASP A 127 -15.74 9.06 -7.67
C ASP A 127 -16.07 10.08 -6.56
N ASP A 128 -15.10 10.93 -6.21
CA ASP A 128 -15.19 11.96 -5.16
C ASP A 128 -15.55 11.40 -3.75
N ARG A 129 -15.28 10.12 -3.51
CA ARG A 129 -15.47 9.46 -2.21
C ARG A 129 -14.17 8.88 -1.68
N LYS A 130 -13.92 9.06 -0.39
CA LYS A 130 -12.85 8.34 0.29
C LYS A 130 -13.18 6.84 0.32
N ILE A 131 -12.30 6.03 -0.26
CA ILE A 131 -12.41 4.58 -0.31
C ILE A 131 -11.38 3.86 0.56
N ALA A 132 -10.30 4.55 0.91
CA ALA A 132 -9.34 4.05 1.89
C ALA A 132 -8.59 5.20 2.59
N GLU A 133 -8.05 4.91 3.76
CA GLU A 133 -7.19 5.81 4.55
C GLU A 133 -5.97 5.04 5.03
N ILE A 134 -4.80 5.67 4.91
CA ILE A 134 -3.53 5.12 5.35
C ILE A 134 -2.97 6.02 6.44
N SER A 135 -2.63 5.43 7.60
CA SER A 135 -2.08 6.20 8.72
C SER A 135 -1.08 5.41 9.56
N LYS A 136 0.05 6.05 9.86
CA LYS A 136 1.01 5.59 10.87
C LYS A 136 0.55 5.84 12.30
N LYS A 137 -0.33 6.81 12.52
CA LYS A 137 -0.75 7.23 13.87
C LYS A 137 -1.45 6.14 14.65
N TRP A 138 -1.99 5.15 13.94
CA TRP A 138 -2.68 4.03 14.57
C TRP A 138 -1.74 3.03 15.24
N PHE A 139 -0.43 3.10 14.92
CA PHE A 139 0.57 2.16 15.45
C PHE A 139 1.78 2.88 16.04
N ARG A 140 2.30 2.32 17.14
CA ARG A 140 3.53 2.80 17.79
C ARG A 140 4.78 2.04 17.35
N VAL A 141 4.60 1.02 16.53
CA VAL A 141 5.71 0.18 16.05
C VAL A 141 6.34 0.86 14.84
N ARG A 142 7.66 1.00 14.87
CA ARG A 142 8.42 1.56 13.75
C ARG A 142 8.16 0.72 12.49
N ASP A 143 8.04 1.39 11.36
CA ASP A 143 7.81 0.77 10.04
C ASP A 143 6.48 0.00 9.91
N THR A 144 5.48 0.40 10.68
CA THR A 144 4.12 -0.13 10.60
C THR A 144 3.15 1.02 10.34
N TYR A 145 2.24 0.81 9.41
CA TYR A 145 1.11 1.71 9.17
C TYR A 145 -0.18 0.91 9.00
N GLY A 146 -1.32 1.54 9.21
CA GLY A 146 -2.63 0.95 9.02
C GLY A 146 -3.25 1.39 7.71
N VAL A 147 -4.07 0.52 7.15
CA VAL A 147 -4.89 0.78 5.97
C VAL A 147 -6.33 0.46 6.33
N GLU A 148 -7.17 1.48 6.40
CA GLU A 148 -8.62 1.32 6.52
C GLU A 148 -9.23 1.32 5.12
N ILE A 149 -10.04 0.31 4.81
CA ILE A 149 -10.63 0.11 3.48
C ILE A 149 -12.14 0.08 3.62
N SER A 150 -12.85 0.84 2.77
CA SER A 150 -14.31 0.81 2.71
C SER A 150 -14.82 -0.59 2.34
N PRO A 151 -15.90 -1.07 2.96
CA PRO A 151 -16.37 -2.46 2.81
C PRO A 151 -16.79 -2.85 1.39
N ASP A 152 -17.10 -1.87 0.55
CA ASP A 152 -17.48 -2.03 -0.86
C ASP A 152 -16.31 -2.11 -1.83
N GLN A 153 -15.07 -2.01 -1.33
CA GLN A 153 -13.85 -2.01 -2.15
C GLN A 153 -13.13 -3.36 -2.13
N ASP A 154 -12.42 -3.65 -3.22
CA ASP A 154 -11.51 -4.80 -3.29
C ASP A 154 -10.26 -4.54 -2.44
N PRO A 155 -10.07 -5.26 -1.32
CA PRO A 155 -8.91 -5.04 -0.47
C PRO A 155 -7.58 -5.39 -1.14
N VAL A 156 -7.57 -6.33 -2.09
CA VAL A 156 -6.34 -6.73 -2.81
C VAL A 156 -5.85 -5.58 -3.68
N LEU A 157 -6.75 -4.93 -4.43
CA LEU A 157 -6.40 -3.78 -5.26
C LEU A 157 -5.91 -2.59 -4.41
N ILE A 158 -6.63 -2.24 -3.34
CA ILE A 158 -6.23 -1.12 -2.47
C ILE A 158 -4.88 -1.38 -1.80
N LEU A 159 -4.64 -2.59 -1.31
CA LEU A 159 -3.35 -2.97 -0.73
C LEU A 159 -2.23 -2.95 -1.78
N ALA A 160 -2.48 -3.42 -3.00
CA ALA A 160 -1.50 -3.37 -4.09
C ALA A 160 -1.14 -1.92 -4.48
N VAL A 161 -2.13 -1.00 -4.52
CA VAL A 161 -1.90 0.43 -4.71
C VAL A 161 -1.03 1.01 -3.59
N THR A 162 -1.33 0.68 -2.34
CA THR A 162 -0.55 1.12 -1.17
C THR A 162 0.89 0.62 -1.23
N ILE A 163 1.10 -0.66 -1.60
CA ILE A 163 2.42 -1.27 -1.79
C ILE A 163 3.20 -0.58 -2.92
N ALA A 164 2.54 -0.27 -4.04
CA ALA A 164 3.16 0.43 -5.16
C ALA A 164 3.67 1.81 -4.74
N ILE A 165 2.84 2.58 -4.04
CA ILE A 165 3.21 3.91 -3.52
C ILE A 165 4.39 3.80 -2.55
N ASP A 166 4.31 2.89 -1.58
CA ASP A 166 5.39 2.69 -0.59
C ASP A 166 6.72 2.35 -1.27
N SER A 167 6.69 1.46 -2.27
CA SER A 167 7.87 1.11 -3.06
C SER A 167 8.47 2.26 -3.85
N MET A 168 7.64 3.18 -4.35
CA MET A 168 8.12 4.33 -5.12
C MET A 168 8.67 5.44 -4.23
N VAL A 169 8.11 5.61 -3.03
CA VAL A 169 8.50 6.66 -2.08
C VAL A 169 9.65 6.20 -1.17
N HIS A 170 9.65 4.93 -0.80
CA HIS A 170 10.63 4.31 0.10
C HIS A 170 11.32 3.12 -0.58
N PRO A 171 12.07 3.33 -1.66
CA PRO A 171 12.75 2.22 -2.33
C PRO A 171 13.69 1.49 -1.36
N ALA A 172 13.68 0.17 -1.41
CA ALA A 172 14.63 -0.64 -0.64
C ALA A 172 16.05 -0.29 -1.03
N ARG A 173 16.89 -0.10 -0.03
CA ARG A 173 18.32 0.21 -0.19
C ARG A 173 19.13 -1.08 -0.35
#